data_67272820a7b2c2855b500d967a63fe27
#
_entry.id   67272820a7b2c2855b500d967a63fe27
#
_cell.length_a   1.000
_cell.length_b   1.000
_cell.length_c   1.000
_cell.angle_alpha   90.00
_cell.angle_beta   90.00
_cell.angle_gamma   90.00
#
_symmetry.space_group_name_H-M   'P 1'
#
loop_
_entity.id
_entity.type
_entity.pdbx_description
1 polymer ?
#
loop_
_entity_poly.entity_id
_entity_poly.type
_entity_poly.pdbx_seq_one_letter_code
_entity_poly.pdbx_strand_id
1 'polypeptide(L)'
;YDVSLGITNVDAVIKDKSTTDLYKSNRRKKKNKRQNLPEVNHVALIKQIQDKLPCIFFNFSRKNCEQKAIELSKSINFTSNSDRKRIVELSNKLISSEYRALHSIQRLKQVLSKGIAFHHAGILPKAKELVELLFSEGIIKVLYATETFAVGINMPAKTVAFASLEKFDGVSFRYLNSKEYFQLAGRAGRRGIDEVGYAISMVERGYTDLQKLKQISLRDDIPIMSRFRLSYNTVLNLVHYHNPKQREEILRMNFDFFQRKMQSNKQIRIMASYNNKIKILKSM
;
A
#
# COMPACT_ATOMS: atom_id res chain seq x y z
N TYR A 1 7.97 -14.94 2.39
CA TYR A 1 8.91 -15.49 1.43
C TYR A 1 10.33 -15.06 1.78
N ASP A 2 11.18 -16.02 2.01
CA ASP A 2 12.62 -15.78 2.24
C ASP A 2 13.35 -15.95 0.90
N VAL A 3 14.13 -14.93 0.51
CA VAL A 3 14.80 -14.88 -0.80
C VAL A 3 15.82 -16.04 -0.96
N SER A 4 16.42 -16.50 0.14
CA SER A 4 17.42 -17.57 0.13
C SER A 4 16.80 -18.97 0.24
N LEU A 5 15.65 -19.11 0.88
CA LEU A 5 14.99 -20.40 1.16
C LEU A 5 13.74 -20.66 0.33
N GLY A 6 13.24 -19.66 -0.42
CA GLY A 6 11.97 -19.72 -1.08
C GLY A 6 10.80 -19.41 -0.13
N ILE A 7 9.62 -20.02 -0.36
CA ILE A 7 8.47 -19.85 0.52
C ILE A 7 8.72 -20.57 1.85
N THR A 8 8.63 -19.82 2.96
CA THR A 8 8.91 -20.36 4.29
C THR A 8 7.90 -19.86 5.31
N ASN A 9 7.69 -20.62 6.37
CA ASN A 9 6.91 -20.20 7.52
C ASN A 9 7.76 -19.29 8.41
N VAL A 10 7.26 -18.11 8.76
CA VAL A 10 7.94 -17.13 9.63
C VAL A 10 8.32 -17.75 10.98
N ASP A 11 7.47 -18.60 11.55
CA ASP A 11 7.76 -19.28 12.82
C ASP A 11 8.95 -20.25 12.74
N ALA A 12 9.11 -20.93 11.60
CA ALA A 12 10.26 -21.79 11.36
C ALA A 12 11.56 -20.99 11.26
N VAL A 13 11.51 -19.83 10.58
CA VAL A 13 12.65 -18.92 10.43
C VAL A 13 13.09 -18.31 11.77
N ILE A 14 12.12 -17.94 12.64
CA ILE A 14 12.43 -17.36 13.97
C ILE A 14 13.08 -18.39 14.91
N LYS A 15 12.75 -19.67 14.79
CA LYS A 15 13.33 -20.74 15.61
C LYS A 15 14.78 -21.05 15.25
N ASP A 16 15.25 -20.63 14.09
CA ASP A 16 16.65 -20.82 13.69
C ASP A 16 17.55 -19.84 14.44
N LYS A 17 18.28 -20.36 15.44
CA LYS A 17 19.20 -19.58 16.29
C LYS A 17 20.30 -18.84 15.50
N SER A 18 20.70 -19.38 14.34
CA SER A 18 21.73 -18.76 13.48
C SER A 18 21.27 -17.40 12.92
N THR A 19 19.96 -17.24 12.68
CA THR A 19 19.38 -15.98 12.22
C THR A 19 19.37 -14.90 13.31
N THR A 20 19.18 -15.27 14.57
CA THR A 20 19.09 -14.32 15.68
C THR A 20 20.42 -13.60 15.94
N ASP A 21 21.56 -14.29 15.77
CA ASP A 21 22.89 -13.74 15.98
C ASP A 21 23.33 -12.83 14.82
N LEU A 22 22.96 -13.15 13.60
CA LEU A 22 23.16 -12.29 12.43
C LEU A 22 22.44 -10.93 12.57
N TYR A 23 21.25 -10.90 13.18
CA TYR A 23 20.50 -9.66 13.43
C TYR A 23 21.20 -8.74 14.43
N LYS A 24 21.81 -9.28 15.49
CA LYS A 24 22.51 -8.49 16.51
C LYS A 24 23.78 -7.83 15.97
N SER A 25 24.52 -8.51 15.09
CA SER A 25 25.80 -8.02 14.55
C SER A 25 25.60 -6.92 13.48
N ASN A 26 24.51 -6.94 12.72
CA ASN A 26 24.30 -6.07 11.57
C ASN A 26 23.59 -4.74 11.88
N ARG A 27 23.08 -4.53 13.09
CA ARG A 27 22.40 -3.28 13.47
C ARG A 27 23.27 -2.03 13.32
N ARG A 28 24.60 -2.14 13.53
CA ARG A 28 25.56 -1.04 13.38
C ARG A 28 26.01 -0.78 11.94
N LYS A 29 25.89 -1.77 11.02
CA LYS A 29 26.30 -1.66 9.61
C LYS A 29 25.19 -1.22 8.66
N LYS A 30 23.96 -1.01 9.15
CA LYS A 30 22.76 -0.73 8.35
C LYS A 30 22.78 0.61 7.58
N LYS A 31 23.57 1.61 8.03
CA LYS A 31 23.55 2.96 7.43
C LYS A 31 24.26 3.04 6.08
N ASN A 32 25.28 2.23 5.81
CA ASN A 32 26.11 2.33 4.59
C ASN A 32 25.86 1.22 3.55
N LYS A 33 25.00 0.22 3.82
CA LYS A 33 24.81 -0.96 2.94
C LYS A 33 23.52 -0.98 2.13
N ARG A 34 22.66 0.05 2.23
CA ARG A 34 21.39 0.10 1.46
C ARG A 34 21.58 0.15 -0.07
N GLN A 35 22.77 0.47 -0.55
CA GLN A 35 23.05 0.59 -1.98
C GLN A 35 23.28 -0.75 -2.71
N ASN A 36 23.55 -1.86 -1.99
CA ASN A 36 23.91 -3.17 -2.56
C ASN A 36 23.06 -4.33 -2.01
N LEU A 37 21.78 -4.09 -1.69
CA LEU A 37 20.87 -5.19 -1.33
C LEU A 37 20.54 -6.00 -2.58
N PRO A 38 20.64 -7.34 -2.54
CA PRO A 38 20.16 -8.17 -3.63
C PRO A 38 18.68 -7.87 -3.86
N GLU A 39 18.33 -7.66 -5.11
CA GLU A 39 16.96 -7.34 -5.48
C GLU A 39 16.07 -8.56 -5.25
N VAL A 40 14.98 -8.33 -4.54
CA VAL A 40 14.01 -9.37 -4.22
C VAL A 40 13.46 -10.00 -5.49
N ASN A 41 13.67 -11.30 -5.68
CA ASN A 41 13.27 -12.01 -6.89
C ASN A 41 11.76 -12.31 -6.90
N HIS A 42 10.96 -11.27 -7.22
CA HIS A 42 9.51 -11.36 -7.30
C HIS A 42 9.04 -12.31 -8.42
N VAL A 43 9.85 -12.48 -9.48
CA VAL A 43 9.53 -13.40 -10.60
C VAL A 43 9.53 -14.85 -10.11
N ALA A 44 10.53 -15.22 -9.29
CA ALA A 44 10.59 -16.55 -8.69
C ALA A 44 9.39 -16.79 -7.76
N LEU A 45 9.01 -15.81 -6.94
CA LEU A 45 7.80 -15.91 -6.11
C LEU A 45 6.55 -16.14 -6.96
N ILE A 46 6.31 -15.33 -7.99
CA ILE A 46 5.12 -15.49 -8.85
C ILE A 46 5.10 -16.85 -9.55
N LYS A 47 6.25 -17.38 -9.96
CA LYS A 47 6.34 -18.73 -10.53
C LYS A 47 5.95 -19.82 -9.52
N GLN A 48 6.27 -19.65 -8.25
CA GLN A 48 5.93 -20.62 -7.19
C GLN A 48 4.46 -20.57 -6.76
N ILE A 49 3.79 -19.41 -6.90
CA ILE A 49 2.40 -19.23 -6.45
C ILE A 49 1.38 -19.22 -7.59
N GLN A 50 1.66 -19.85 -8.73
CA GLN A 50 0.73 -19.83 -9.88
C GLN A 50 -0.65 -20.40 -9.55
N ASP A 51 -0.73 -21.39 -8.66
CA ASP A 51 -1.96 -21.98 -8.11
C ASP A 51 -2.73 -21.02 -7.16
N LYS A 52 -2.10 -19.94 -6.74
CA LYS A 52 -2.62 -18.93 -5.79
C LYS A 52 -2.91 -17.57 -6.46
N LEU A 53 -3.00 -17.52 -7.77
CA LEU A 53 -3.38 -16.31 -8.50
C LEU A 53 -4.90 -16.12 -8.49
N PRO A 54 -5.42 -14.87 -8.62
CA PRO A 54 -4.69 -13.64 -8.88
C PRO A 54 -3.95 -13.11 -7.65
N CYS A 55 -2.88 -12.35 -7.90
CA CYS A 55 -2.04 -11.74 -6.88
C CYS A 55 -1.98 -10.21 -7.00
N ILE A 56 -2.22 -9.51 -5.90
CA ILE A 56 -1.88 -8.09 -5.76
C ILE A 56 -0.50 -8.02 -5.10
N PHE A 57 0.47 -7.46 -5.82
CA PHE A 57 1.84 -7.31 -5.34
C PHE A 57 2.11 -5.87 -4.92
N PHE A 58 2.10 -5.61 -3.61
CA PHE A 58 2.32 -4.28 -3.07
C PHE A 58 3.78 -3.86 -3.12
N ASN A 59 4.01 -2.67 -3.68
CA ASN A 59 5.32 -2.03 -3.74
C ASN A 59 5.15 -0.54 -3.45
N PHE A 60 5.91 0.02 -2.50
CA PHE A 60 5.75 1.40 -2.04
C PHE A 60 6.44 2.45 -2.95
N SER A 61 6.79 2.07 -4.17
CA SER A 61 7.36 2.94 -5.19
C SER A 61 6.60 2.80 -6.52
N ARG A 62 6.12 3.91 -7.09
CA ARG A 62 5.47 3.93 -8.41
C ARG A 62 6.37 3.36 -9.49
N LYS A 63 7.64 3.82 -9.51
CA LYS A 63 8.65 3.37 -10.46
C LYS A 63 8.88 1.85 -10.37
N ASN A 64 8.97 1.32 -9.15
CA ASN A 64 9.18 -0.11 -8.94
C ASN A 64 7.94 -0.93 -9.35
N CYS A 65 6.71 -0.41 -9.17
CA CYS A 65 5.50 -1.08 -9.68
C CYS A 65 5.58 -1.29 -11.20
N GLU A 66 5.91 -0.23 -11.95
CA GLU A 66 6.06 -0.32 -13.41
C GLU A 66 7.21 -1.25 -13.84
N GLN A 67 8.39 -1.08 -13.23
CA GLN A 67 9.57 -1.88 -13.56
C GLN A 67 9.36 -3.37 -13.32
N LYS A 68 8.80 -3.73 -12.16
CA LYS A 68 8.53 -5.15 -11.83
C LYS A 68 7.44 -5.75 -12.70
N ALA A 69 6.42 -4.99 -13.09
CA ALA A 69 5.42 -5.44 -14.05
C ALA A 69 6.06 -5.74 -15.41
N ILE A 70 6.93 -4.86 -15.91
CA ILE A 70 7.66 -5.06 -17.16
C ILE A 70 8.62 -6.26 -17.07
N GLU A 71 9.33 -6.39 -15.96
CA GLU A 71 10.26 -7.51 -15.73
C GLU A 71 9.51 -8.84 -15.74
N LEU A 72 8.40 -8.97 -15.01
CA LEU A 72 7.59 -10.17 -15.01
C LEU A 72 7.03 -10.49 -16.39
N SER A 73 6.60 -9.48 -17.15
CA SER A 73 6.03 -9.65 -18.51
C SER A 73 7.00 -10.24 -19.53
N LYS A 74 8.31 -10.14 -19.30
CA LYS A 74 9.35 -10.77 -20.12
C LYS A 74 9.46 -12.27 -19.86
N SER A 75 9.03 -12.73 -18.68
CA SER A 75 9.25 -14.10 -18.22
C SER A 75 8.00 -14.97 -18.27
N ILE A 76 6.80 -14.37 -18.20
CA ILE A 76 5.53 -15.09 -18.08
C ILE A 76 4.46 -14.43 -18.94
N ASN A 77 3.57 -15.27 -19.48
CA ASN A 77 2.36 -14.83 -20.17
C ASN A 77 1.16 -15.60 -19.60
N PHE A 78 0.17 -14.86 -19.11
CA PHE A 78 -1.05 -15.42 -18.52
C PHE A 78 -2.28 -15.30 -19.44
N THR A 79 -2.18 -14.60 -20.57
CA THR A 79 -3.32 -14.31 -21.44
C THR A 79 -3.53 -15.36 -22.52
N SER A 80 -4.79 -15.69 -22.75
CA SER A 80 -5.27 -16.39 -23.94
C SER A 80 -5.47 -15.41 -25.11
N ASN A 81 -5.82 -15.94 -26.30
CA ASN A 81 -6.16 -15.11 -27.45
C ASN A 81 -7.48 -14.31 -27.23
N SER A 82 -8.45 -14.89 -26.50
CA SER A 82 -9.71 -14.21 -26.14
C SER A 82 -9.44 -13.05 -25.20
N ASP A 83 -8.57 -13.25 -24.17
CA ASP A 83 -8.20 -12.19 -23.24
C ASP A 83 -7.54 -11.01 -23.95
N ARG A 84 -6.66 -11.28 -24.91
CA ARG A 84 -6.00 -10.24 -25.70
C ARG A 84 -7.00 -9.40 -26.52
N LYS A 85 -7.99 -10.05 -27.14
CA LYS A 85 -9.06 -9.35 -27.85
C LYS A 85 -9.84 -8.45 -26.90
N ARG A 86 -10.19 -8.95 -25.72
CA ARG A 86 -10.91 -8.19 -24.70
C ARG A 86 -10.10 -7.00 -24.18
N ILE A 87 -8.80 -7.17 -23.95
CA ILE A 87 -7.89 -6.08 -23.55
C ILE A 87 -7.87 -4.98 -24.60
N VAL A 88 -7.77 -5.34 -25.88
CA VAL A 88 -7.76 -4.37 -26.98
C VAL A 88 -9.10 -3.62 -27.06
N GLU A 89 -10.20 -4.32 -26.99
CA GLU A 89 -11.57 -3.75 -27.01
C GLU A 89 -11.74 -2.71 -25.90
N LEU A 90 -11.49 -3.08 -24.64
CA LEU A 90 -11.63 -2.19 -23.49
C LEU A 90 -10.62 -1.02 -23.54
N SER A 91 -9.39 -1.28 -23.97
CA SER A 91 -8.39 -0.23 -24.16
C SER A 91 -8.83 0.82 -25.18
N ASN A 92 -9.42 0.39 -26.28
CA ASN A 92 -9.93 1.30 -27.32
C ASN A 92 -11.17 2.06 -26.88
N LYS A 93 -12.01 1.47 -26.04
CA LYS A 93 -13.22 2.09 -25.47
C LYS A 93 -12.87 3.15 -24.41
N LEU A 94 -11.92 2.87 -23.54
CA LEU A 94 -11.64 3.72 -22.38
C LEU A 94 -10.52 4.75 -22.60
N ILE A 95 -9.53 4.43 -23.42
CA ILE A 95 -8.39 5.31 -23.67
C ILE A 95 -8.59 6.04 -24.99
N SER A 96 -8.85 7.32 -24.92
CA SER A 96 -8.99 8.18 -26.11
C SER A 96 -7.69 8.19 -26.95
N SER A 97 -7.83 8.47 -28.25
CA SER A 97 -6.72 8.43 -29.21
C SER A 97 -5.56 9.33 -28.82
N GLU A 98 -5.85 10.51 -28.25
CA GLU A 98 -4.86 11.50 -27.81
C GLU A 98 -3.89 10.99 -26.71
N TYR A 99 -4.37 10.08 -25.81
CA TYR A 99 -3.56 9.53 -24.74
C TYR A 99 -2.80 8.24 -25.11
N ARG A 100 -3.11 7.64 -26.28
CA ARG A 100 -2.49 6.36 -26.70
C ARG A 100 -0.99 6.46 -26.93
N ALA A 101 -0.49 7.63 -27.30
CA ALA A 101 0.91 7.89 -27.52
C ALA A 101 1.72 8.11 -26.21
N LEU A 102 1.05 8.34 -25.09
CA LEU A 102 1.73 8.54 -23.82
C LEU A 102 2.54 7.29 -23.42
N HIS A 103 3.79 7.51 -23.04
CA HIS A 103 4.73 6.46 -22.67
C HIS A 103 4.20 5.55 -21.52
N SER A 104 3.48 6.14 -20.53
CA SER A 104 2.83 5.38 -19.46
C SER A 104 1.73 4.45 -19.98
N ILE A 105 0.96 4.88 -20.98
CA ILE A 105 -0.09 4.06 -21.60
C ILE A 105 0.51 2.95 -22.46
N GLN A 106 1.58 3.24 -23.22
CA GLN A 106 2.27 2.23 -24.02
C GLN A 106 2.88 1.12 -23.12
N ARG A 107 3.53 1.50 -22.02
CA ARG A 107 4.04 0.55 -21.02
C ARG A 107 2.93 -0.28 -20.39
N LEU A 108 1.81 0.36 -20.05
CA LEU A 108 0.66 -0.35 -19.49
C LEU A 108 0.11 -1.38 -20.48
N LYS A 109 -0.10 -1.00 -21.74
CA LYS A 109 -0.57 -1.92 -22.81
C LYS A 109 0.36 -3.11 -23.00
N GLN A 110 1.67 -2.88 -22.97
CA GLN A 110 2.68 -3.94 -23.06
C GLN A 110 2.47 -5.03 -21.99
N VAL A 111 2.33 -4.63 -20.73
CA VAL A 111 2.17 -5.60 -19.62
C VAL A 111 0.77 -6.20 -19.58
N LEU A 112 -0.28 -5.43 -19.92
CA LEU A 112 -1.66 -5.92 -20.03
C LEU A 112 -1.77 -7.07 -21.02
N SER A 113 -1.07 -7.00 -22.17
CA SER A 113 -1.05 -8.07 -23.17
C SER A 113 -0.56 -9.41 -22.63
N LYS A 114 0.03 -9.44 -21.43
CA LYS A 114 0.54 -10.62 -20.73
C LYS A 114 -0.29 -10.98 -19.48
N GLY A 115 -1.41 -10.31 -19.22
CA GLY A 115 -2.22 -10.51 -18.02
C GLY A 115 -1.59 -9.96 -16.75
N ILE A 116 -0.74 -8.96 -16.91
CA ILE A 116 -0.03 -8.26 -15.84
C ILE A 116 -0.39 -6.78 -15.90
N ALA A 117 -0.47 -6.13 -14.74
CA ALA A 117 -0.73 -4.71 -14.69
C ALA A 117 0.04 -4.02 -13.56
N PHE A 118 0.04 -2.69 -13.60
CA PHE A 118 0.43 -1.86 -12.48
C PHE A 118 -0.63 -0.80 -12.21
N HIS A 119 -0.79 -0.42 -10.92
CA HIS A 119 -1.77 0.56 -10.47
C HIS A 119 -1.18 1.46 -9.39
N HIS A 120 -1.13 2.75 -9.63
CA HIS A 120 -0.65 3.76 -8.68
C HIS A 120 -1.21 5.15 -9.02
N ALA A 121 -1.06 6.11 -8.11
CA ALA A 121 -1.63 7.46 -8.26
C ALA A 121 -1.11 8.24 -9.48
N GLY A 122 0.00 7.80 -10.10
CA GLY A 122 0.62 8.49 -11.25
C GLY A 122 0.09 8.09 -12.62
N ILE A 123 -0.83 7.11 -12.74
CA ILE A 123 -1.44 6.76 -14.02
C ILE A 123 -2.79 7.50 -14.21
N LEU A 124 -3.17 7.68 -15.48
CA LEU A 124 -4.42 8.36 -15.84
C LEU A 124 -5.66 7.68 -15.21
N PRO A 125 -6.70 8.44 -14.81
CA PRO A 125 -7.91 7.86 -14.24
C PRO A 125 -8.56 6.79 -15.14
N LYS A 126 -8.64 7.02 -16.44
CA LYS A 126 -9.17 6.04 -17.41
C LYS A 126 -8.30 4.79 -17.55
N ALA A 127 -6.99 4.92 -17.35
CA ALA A 127 -6.10 3.76 -17.32
C ALA A 127 -6.26 2.94 -16.03
N LYS A 128 -6.57 3.58 -14.89
CA LYS A 128 -6.94 2.88 -13.65
C LYS A 128 -8.22 2.09 -13.83
N GLU A 129 -9.26 2.73 -14.36
CA GLU A 129 -10.55 2.11 -14.68
C GLU A 129 -10.37 0.88 -15.59
N LEU A 130 -9.53 0.97 -16.63
CA LEU A 130 -9.19 -0.16 -17.48
C LEU A 130 -8.56 -1.32 -16.71
N VAL A 131 -7.57 -1.03 -15.86
CA VAL A 131 -6.90 -2.05 -15.03
C VAL A 131 -7.90 -2.70 -14.07
N GLU A 132 -8.75 -1.92 -13.43
CA GLU A 132 -9.75 -2.36 -12.47
C GLU A 132 -10.76 -3.30 -13.14
N LEU A 133 -11.29 -2.93 -14.31
CA LEU A 133 -12.20 -3.78 -15.07
C LEU A 133 -11.55 -5.10 -15.50
N LEU A 134 -10.34 -5.06 -16.08
CA LEU A 134 -9.64 -6.26 -16.51
C LEU A 134 -9.25 -7.17 -15.34
N PHE A 135 -8.98 -6.60 -14.17
CA PHE A 135 -8.71 -7.36 -12.96
C PHE A 135 -9.98 -8.03 -12.42
N SER A 136 -11.10 -7.32 -12.41
CA SER A 136 -12.41 -7.86 -11.98
C SER A 136 -12.92 -8.97 -12.93
N GLU A 137 -12.62 -8.87 -14.22
CA GLU A 137 -12.91 -9.93 -15.21
C GLU A 137 -11.93 -11.12 -15.07
N GLY A 138 -10.94 -11.07 -14.19
CA GLY A 138 -9.96 -12.12 -13.95
C GLY A 138 -8.92 -12.29 -15.07
N ILE A 139 -8.83 -11.34 -15.99
CA ILE A 139 -7.83 -11.32 -17.09
C ILE A 139 -6.45 -11.00 -16.54
N ILE A 140 -6.35 -10.03 -15.62
CA ILE A 140 -5.11 -9.71 -14.94
C ILE A 140 -4.87 -10.72 -13.82
N LYS A 141 -3.75 -11.43 -13.88
CA LYS A 141 -3.33 -12.42 -12.86
C LYS A 141 -2.38 -11.85 -11.83
N VAL A 142 -1.58 -10.84 -12.20
CA VAL A 142 -0.66 -10.15 -11.27
C VAL A 142 -0.78 -8.65 -11.44
N LEU A 143 -1.10 -7.99 -10.32
CA LEU A 143 -1.26 -6.54 -10.24
C LEU A 143 -0.20 -5.95 -9.30
N TYR A 144 0.74 -5.19 -9.82
CA TYR A 144 1.68 -4.42 -9.01
C TYR A 144 1.06 -3.10 -8.59
N ALA A 145 0.89 -2.87 -7.29
CA ALA A 145 0.17 -1.70 -6.80
C ALA A 145 0.90 -0.98 -5.65
N THR A 146 0.69 0.33 -5.55
CA THR A 146 1.05 1.09 -4.35
C THR A 146 -0.07 1.01 -3.31
N GLU A 147 0.20 1.43 -2.06
CA GLU A 147 -0.77 1.38 -0.97
C GLU A 147 -2.09 2.12 -1.29
N THR A 148 -2.05 3.13 -2.18
CA THR A 148 -3.24 3.88 -2.59
C THR A 148 -4.31 3.01 -3.26
N PHE A 149 -3.95 1.86 -3.81
CA PHE A 149 -4.88 0.89 -4.39
C PHE A 149 -5.80 0.25 -3.33
N ALA A 150 -5.29 0.01 -2.13
CA ALA A 150 -6.08 -0.60 -1.07
C ALA A 150 -7.13 0.34 -0.46
N VAL A 151 -6.98 1.65 -0.69
CA VAL A 151 -7.88 2.69 -0.17
C VAL A 151 -8.90 3.05 -1.26
N GLY A 152 -10.16 2.77 -1.03
CA GLY A 152 -11.25 3.21 -1.91
C GLY A 152 -11.65 2.25 -3.02
N ILE A 153 -10.97 1.13 -3.23
CA ILE A 153 -11.33 0.12 -4.25
C ILE A 153 -11.55 -1.22 -3.56
N ASN A 154 -12.72 -1.82 -3.76
CA ASN A 154 -13.03 -3.16 -3.25
C ASN A 154 -12.65 -4.23 -4.30
N MET A 155 -11.36 -4.47 -4.46
CA MET A 155 -10.83 -5.46 -5.39
C MET A 155 -9.95 -6.47 -4.64
N PRO A 156 -10.52 -7.58 -4.18
CA PRO A 156 -9.76 -8.63 -3.52
C PRO A 156 -9.04 -9.54 -4.54
N ALA A 157 -7.96 -10.16 -4.09
CA ALA A 157 -7.22 -11.18 -4.83
C ALA A 157 -7.10 -12.44 -3.97
N LYS A 158 -6.81 -13.60 -4.56
CA LYS A 158 -6.51 -14.80 -3.78
C LYS A 158 -5.26 -14.59 -2.92
N THR A 159 -4.26 -13.91 -3.47
CA THR A 159 -2.98 -13.63 -2.81
C THR A 159 -2.68 -12.13 -2.77
N VAL A 160 -2.16 -11.69 -1.65
CA VAL A 160 -1.47 -10.41 -1.49
C VAL A 160 0.00 -10.67 -1.21
N ALA A 161 0.89 -10.05 -1.97
CA ALA A 161 2.32 -10.12 -1.74
C ALA A 161 2.90 -8.72 -1.44
N PHE A 162 3.90 -8.67 -0.58
CA PHE A 162 4.61 -7.44 -0.22
C PHE A 162 6.07 -7.55 -0.64
N ALA A 163 6.55 -6.61 -1.45
CA ALA A 163 7.96 -6.53 -1.81
C ALA A 163 8.85 -6.22 -0.60
N SER A 164 8.31 -5.47 0.35
CA SER A 164 8.91 -5.13 1.64
C SER A 164 7.79 -4.71 2.58
N LEU A 165 7.98 -4.84 3.90
CA LEU A 165 7.12 -4.21 4.90
C LEU A 165 7.67 -2.87 5.39
N GLU A 166 8.74 -2.35 4.78
CA GLU A 166 9.24 -1.00 5.01
C GLU A 166 8.78 -0.05 3.91
N LYS A 167 8.32 1.15 4.29
CA LYS A 167 7.96 2.24 3.38
C LYS A 167 8.60 3.55 3.78
N PHE A 168 8.74 4.45 2.82
CA PHE A 168 9.13 5.84 3.07
C PHE A 168 7.88 6.65 3.45
N ASP A 169 7.91 7.33 4.59
CA ASP A 169 6.77 8.10 5.13
C ASP A 169 6.82 9.61 4.79
N GLY A 170 7.76 10.01 3.93
CA GLY A 170 8.04 11.41 3.58
C GLY A 170 9.29 11.96 4.29
N VAL A 171 9.73 11.33 5.39
CA VAL A 171 10.89 11.75 6.19
C VAL A 171 11.92 10.63 6.29
N SER A 172 11.47 9.41 6.58
CA SER A 172 12.35 8.26 6.81
C SER A 172 11.71 6.96 6.35
N PHE A 173 12.54 5.91 6.22
CA PHE A 173 12.03 4.55 6.03
C PHE A 173 11.60 3.97 7.37
N ARG A 174 10.38 3.46 7.42
CA ARG A 174 9.83 2.78 8.59
C ARG A 174 9.06 1.52 8.19
N TYR A 175 8.89 0.61 9.12
CA TYR A 175 7.97 -0.51 8.95
C TYR A 175 6.53 -0.02 8.88
N LEU A 176 5.68 -0.75 8.16
CA LEU A 176 4.23 -0.62 8.28
C LEU A 176 3.82 -0.83 9.74
N ASN A 177 2.79 -0.14 10.17
CA ASN A 177 2.11 -0.52 11.40
C ASN A 177 1.09 -1.64 11.11
N SER A 178 0.55 -2.27 12.17
CA SER A 178 -0.39 -3.38 12.01
C SER A 178 -1.63 -2.99 11.21
N LYS A 179 -2.18 -1.77 11.41
CA LYS A 179 -3.35 -1.29 10.64
C LYS A 179 -3.06 -1.16 9.15
N GLU A 180 -1.92 -0.56 8.81
CA GLU A 180 -1.48 -0.45 7.42
C GLU A 180 -1.29 -1.84 6.80
N TYR A 181 -0.68 -2.76 7.55
CA TYR A 181 -0.50 -4.14 7.11
C TYR A 181 -1.84 -4.84 6.88
N PHE A 182 -2.75 -4.83 7.86
CA PHE A 182 -4.03 -5.51 7.75
C PHE A 182 -4.97 -4.87 6.72
N GLN A 183 -4.89 -3.56 6.50
CA GLN A 183 -5.61 -2.88 5.43
C GLN A 183 -5.21 -3.42 4.04
N LEU A 184 -3.91 -3.69 3.84
CA LEU A 184 -3.38 -4.25 2.60
C LEU A 184 -3.58 -5.76 2.54
N ALA A 185 -3.21 -6.48 3.59
CA ALA A 185 -3.35 -7.95 3.70
C ALA A 185 -4.80 -8.41 3.65
N GLY A 186 -5.74 -7.60 4.17
CA GLY A 186 -7.18 -7.85 4.10
C GLY A 186 -7.77 -7.84 2.68
N ARG A 187 -6.97 -7.57 1.66
CA ARG A 187 -7.34 -7.81 0.26
C ARG A 187 -7.09 -9.24 -0.20
N ALA A 188 -6.47 -10.07 0.64
CA ALA A 188 -6.27 -11.49 0.37
C ALA A 188 -7.54 -12.29 0.67
N GLY A 189 -7.93 -13.16 -0.26
CA GLY A 189 -9.14 -13.98 -0.19
C GLY A 189 -10.37 -13.26 -0.77
N ARG A 190 -10.97 -13.89 -1.80
CA ARG A 190 -12.21 -13.41 -2.43
C ARG A 190 -13.39 -14.13 -1.78
N ARG A 191 -14.21 -13.36 -1.05
CA ARG A 191 -15.38 -13.91 -0.36
C ARG A 191 -16.30 -14.68 -1.32
N GLY A 192 -16.63 -15.91 -0.97
CA GLY A 192 -17.49 -16.79 -1.76
C GLY A 192 -16.80 -17.47 -2.94
N ILE A 193 -15.48 -17.22 -3.16
CA ILE A 193 -14.69 -17.83 -4.25
C ILE A 193 -13.51 -18.61 -3.69
N ASP A 194 -12.74 -18.02 -2.76
CA ASP A 194 -11.55 -18.63 -2.19
C ASP A 194 -11.85 -19.09 -0.77
N GLU A 195 -11.45 -20.31 -0.43
CA GLU A 195 -11.53 -20.83 0.95
C GLU A 195 -10.46 -20.19 1.84
N VAL A 196 -9.29 -19.90 1.26
CA VAL A 196 -8.14 -19.31 1.95
C VAL A 196 -7.53 -18.19 1.13
N GLY A 197 -7.30 -17.05 1.78
CA GLY A 197 -6.50 -15.95 1.26
C GLY A 197 -5.06 -16.04 1.77
N TYR A 198 -4.09 -15.66 0.92
CA TYR A 198 -2.67 -15.72 1.25
C TYR A 198 -2.07 -14.32 1.35
N ALA A 199 -1.39 -14.02 2.46
CA ALA A 199 -0.58 -12.82 2.62
C ALA A 199 0.89 -13.22 2.70
N ILE A 200 1.70 -12.81 1.72
CA ILE A 200 3.10 -13.23 1.56
C ILE A 200 4.00 -12.00 1.66
N SER A 201 4.88 -11.97 2.63
CA SER A 201 5.91 -10.91 2.74
C SER A 201 7.25 -11.44 2.28
N MET A 202 7.91 -10.72 1.36
CA MET A 202 9.26 -11.06 0.95
C MET A 202 10.23 -10.62 2.03
N VAL A 203 11.08 -11.55 2.45
CA VAL A 203 11.99 -11.37 3.59
C VAL A 203 13.41 -11.69 3.12
N GLU A 204 14.34 -10.84 3.50
CA GLU A 204 15.76 -11.08 3.28
C GLU A 204 16.47 -11.30 4.61
N ARG A 205 17.08 -12.47 4.77
CA ARG A 205 17.85 -12.81 5.98
C ARG A 205 18.99 -11.82 6.18
N GLY A 206 19.21 -11.41 7.43
CA GLY A 206 20.26 -10.45 7.80
C GLY A 206 19.87 -8.98 7.63
N TYR A 207 18.77 -8.65 6.93
CA TYR A 207 18.29 -7.27 6.73
C TYR A 207 16.91 -7.02 7.32
N THR A 208 16.01 -7.99 7.22
CA THR A 208 14.63 -7.87 7.73
C THR A 208 14.57 -8.25 9.20
N ASP A 209 13.98 -7.38 10.03
CA ASP A 209 13.71 -7.67 11.43
C ASP A 209 12.47 -8.59 11.55
N LEU A 210 12.70 -9.89 11.64
CA LEU A 210 11.64 -10.91 11.69
C LEU A 210 10.75 -10.78 12.93
N GLN A 211 11.28 -10.30 14.07
CA GLN A 211 10.47 -10.09 15.28
C GLN A 211 9.47 -8.96 15.06
N LYS A 212 9.90 -7.84 14.46
CA LYS A 212 8.98 -6.76 14.07
C LYS A 212 7.96 -7.21 13.06
N LEU A 213 8.37 -8.00 12.07
CA LEU A 213 7.48 -8.55 11.05
C LEU A 213 6.39 -9.41 11.69
N LYS A 214 6.75 -10.29 12.62
CA LYS A 214 5.80 -11.08 13.39
C LYS A 214 4.84 -10.22 14.21
N GLN A 215 5.34 -9.19 14.91
CA GLN A 215 4.50 -8.26 15.67
C GLN A 215 3.49 -7.53 14.79
N ILE A 216 3.88 -7.08 13.60
CA ILE A 216 2.99 -6.39 12.65
C ILE A 216 1.88 -7.32 12.16
N SER A 217 2.18 -8.60 11.91
CA SER A 217 1.27 -9.56 11.31
C SER A 217 0.36 -10.29 12.29
N LEU A 218 0.61 -10.22 13.60
CA LEU A 218 -0.13 -10.99 14.59
C LEU A 218 -1.41 -10.32 15.08
N ARG A 219 -1.44 -8.99 15.23
CA ARG A 219 -2.56 -8.27 15.86
C ARG A 219 -2.78 -6.89 15.27
N ASP A 220 -4.04 -6.56 15.01
CA ASP A 220 -4.51 -5.19 14.75
C ASP A 220 -5.16 -4.63 16.03
N ASP A 221 -4.38 -4.50 17.09
CA ASP A 221 -4.81 -3.98 18.39
C ASP A 221 -4.39 -2.50 18.61
N ILE A 222 -3.75 -1.88 17.62
CA ILE A 222 -3.39 -0.47 17.70
C ILE A 222 -4.66 0.38 17.61
N PRO A 223 -4.98 1.21 18.62
CA PRO A 223 -6.16 2.06 18.58
C PRO A 223 -6.05 3.07 17.44
N ILE A 224 -7.20 3.38 16.83
CA ILE A 224 -7.28 4.47 15.84
C ILE A 224 -7.02 5.79 16.57
N MET A 225 -5.98 6.51 16.17
CA MET A 225 -5.63 7.81 16.73
C MET A 225 -5.94 8.91 15.72
N SER A 226 -6.65 9.95 16.16
CA SER A 226 -6.91 11.11 15.34
C SER A 226 -5.61 11.80 14.93
N ARG A 227 -5.48 12.12 13.65
CA ARG A 227 -4.41 12.97 13.10
C ARG A 227 -4.89 14.40 12.83
N PHE A 228 -6.05 14.76 13.36
CA PHE A 228 -6.59 16.10 13.20
C PHE A 228 -5.60 17.14 13.74
N ARG A 229 -5.29 18.15 12.92
CA ARG A 229 -4.49 19.30 13.28
C ARG A 229 -5.25 20.55 12.86
N LEU A 230 -5.49 21.42 13.80
CA LEU A 230 -6.13 22.70 13.54
C LEU A 230 -5.12 23.62 12.81
N SER A 231 -5.19 23.66 11.47
CA SER A 231 -4.36 24.57 10.66
C SER A 231 -4.91 26.00 10.67
N TYR A 232 -4.10 26.98 10.28
CA TYR A 232 -4.58 28.36 10.09
C TYR A 232 -5.68 28.44 9.02
N ASN A 233 -5.54 27.69 7.92
CA ASN A 233 -6.56 27.62 6.87
C ASN A 233 -7.90 27.07 7.41
N THR A 234 -7.86 26.05 8.25
CA THR A 234 -9.08 25.53 8.91
C THR A 234 -9.72 26.60 9.79
N VAL A 235 -8.92 27.36 10.54
CA VAL A 235 -9.43 28.46 11.39
C VAL A 235 -10.05 29.56 10.54
N LEU A 236 -9.40 29.98 9.46
CA LEU A 236 -9.92 30.99 8.53
C LEU A 236 -11.26 30.56 7.91
N ASN A 237 -11.35 29.31 7.43
CA ASN A 237 -12.60 28.79 6.88
C ASN A 237 -13.71 28.76 7.94
N LEU A 238 -13.41 28.31 9.16
CA LEU A 238 -14.38 28.30 10.25
C LEU A 238 -14.86 29.73 10.56
N VAL A 239 -13.95 30.71 10.58
CA VAL A 239 -14.30 32.11 10.84
C VAL A 239 -15.11 32.70 9.69
N HIS A 240 -14.80 32.36 8.47
CA HIS A 240 -15.48 32.90 7.29
C HIS A 240 -16.91 32.37 7.14
N TYR A 241 -17.13 31.08 7.33
CA TYR A 241 -18.41 30.43 7.01
C TYR A 241 -19.35 30.22 8.21
N HIS A 242 -18.87 30.36 9.46
CA HIS A 242 -19.62 29.98 10.65
C HIS A 242 -19.60 31.05 11.73
N ASN A 243 -20.72 31.18 12.46
CA ASN A 243 -20.78 32.01 13.65
C ASN A 243 -20.04 31.39 14.84
N PRO A 244 -19.73 32.14 15.94
CA PRO A 244 -18.94 31.61 17.06
C PRO A 244 -19.50 30.34 17.70
N LYS A 245 -20.82 30.23 17.83
CA LYS A 245 -21.49 29.04 18.40
C LYS A 245 -21.31 27.79 17.50
N GLN A 246 -21.53 27.96 16.20
CA GLN A 246 -21.32 26.87 15.22
C GLN A 246 -19.86 26.41 15.16
N ARG A 247 -18.90 27.34 15.26
CA ARG A 247 -17.46 26.99 15.28
C ARG A 247 -17.11 26.09 16.47
N GLU A 248 -17.64 26.41 17.64
CA GLU A 248 -17.44 25.61 18.84
C GLU A 248 -18.06 24.23 18.69
N GLU A 249 -19.28 24.15 18.17
CA GLU A 249 -19.98 22.89 17.91
C GLU A 249 -19.19 21.99 16.95
N ILE A 250 -18.76 22.53 15.78
CA ILE A 250 -17.95 21.81 14.80
C ILE A 250 -16.65 21.27 15.43
N LEU A 251 -15.96 22.11 16.24
CA LEU A 251 -14.74 21.68 16.90
C LEU A 251 -14.97 20.59 17.95
N ARG A 252 -16.14 20.56 18.59
CA ARG A 252 -16.53 19.51 19.55
C ARG A 252 -16.93 18.21 18.88
N MET A 253 -17.40 18.24 17.63
CA MET A 253 -17.85 17.06 16.86
C MET A 253 -16.71 16.26 16.24
N ASN A 254 -15.48 16.76 16.22
CA ASN A 254 -14.36 16.04 15.62
C ASN A 254 -13.84 14.89 16.51
N PHE A 255 -13.25 13.88 15.85
CA PHE A 255 -12.76 12.64 16.50
C PHE A 255 -11.61 12.90 17.50
N ASP A 256 -10.77 13.90 17.27
CA ASP A 256 -9.70 14.28 18.20
C ASP A 256 -10.27 14.80 19.54
N PHE A 257 -11.33 15.59 19.48
CA PHE A 257 -12.03 16.08 20.68
C PHE A 257 -12.65 14.91 21.46
N PHE A 258 -13.31 13.97 20.76
CA PHE A 258 -13.86 12.76 21.37
C PHE A 258 -12.79 11.92 22.08
N GLN A 259 -11.66 11.64 21.42
CA GLN A 259 -10.56 10.88 22.01
C GLN A 259 -9.95 11.57 23.23
N ARG A 260 -9.80 12.90 23.18
CA ARG A 260 -9.27 13.68 24.31
C ARG A 260 -10.25 13.76 25.47
N LYS A 261 -11.56 13.68 25.23
CA LYS A 261 -12.58 13.60 26.26
C LYS A 261 -12.43 12.34 27.11
N MET A 262 -12.03 11.23 26.50
CA MET A 262 -11.76 9.98 27.21
C MET A 262 -10.47 10.01 28.06
N GLN A 263 -9.58 10.97 27.82
CA GLN A 263 -8.30 11.14 28.52
C GLN A 263 -8.34 12.40 29.42
N SER A 264 -9.00 12.33 30.51
CA SER A 264 -9.49 13.30 31.51
C SER A 264 -8.80 14.67 31.73
N ASN A 265 -7.85 15.15 30.95
CA ASN A 265 -7.23 16.48 31.15
C ASN A 265 -6.79 17.22 29.87
N LYS A 266 -7.16 16.76 28.66
CA LYS A 266 -6.66 17.36 27.41
C LYS A 266 -7.70 18.10 26.56
N GLN A 267 -8.95 18.23 27.01
CA GLN A 267 -10.04 18.90 26.26
C GLN A 267 -9.74 20.39 25.97
N ILE A 268 -9.05 21.05 26.89
CA ILE A 268 -8.78 22.50 26.84
C ILE A 268 -7.87 22.88 25.66
N ARG A 269 -7.09 21.96 25.12
CA ARG A 269 -6.05 22.27 24.13
C ARG A 269 -6.57 22.64 22.74
N ILE A 270 -7.67 22.04 22.25
CA ILE A 270 -8.19 22.38 20.91
C ILE A 270 -8.79 23.76 20.91
N MET A 271 -9.61 24.09 21.92
CA MET A 271 -10.22 25.41 22.07
C MET A 271 -9.18 26.47 22.37
N ALA A 272 -8.18 26.17 23.22
CA ALA A 272 -7.06 27.08 23.47
C ALA A 272 -6.23 27.33 22.20
N SER A 273 -5.92 26.26 21.42
CA SER A 273 -5.23 26.39 20.14
C SER A 273 -6.02 27.22 19.13
N TYR A 274 -7.34 27.04 19.06
CA TYR A 274 -8.24 27.83 18.22
C TYR A 274 -8.20 29.32 18.62
N ASN A 275 -8.41 29.59 19.90
CA ASN A 275 -8.40 30.98 20.42
C ASN A 275 -7.05 31.67 20.21
N ASN A 276 -5.92 30.97 20.41
CA ASN A 276 -4.59 31.52 20.14
C ASN A 276 -4.39 31.84 18.65
N LYS A 277 -4.83 30.95 17.72
CA LYS A 277 -4.74 31.24 16.30
C LYS A 277 -5.60 32.39 15.84
N ILE A 278 -6.80 32.56 16.42
CA ILE A 278 -7.64 33.74 16.18
C ILE A 278 -6.96 35.02 16.67
N LYS A 279 -6.34 35.01 17.87
CA LYS A 279 -5.60 36.18 18.37
C LYS A 279 -4.50 36.60 17.40
N ILE A 280 -3.70 35.63 16.92
CA ILE A 280 -2.62 35.90 15.96
C ILE A 280 -3.19 36.47 14.65
N LEU A 281 -4.25 35.88 14.10
CA LEU A 281 -4.88 36.34 12.85
C LEU A 281 -5.52 37.74 12.98
N LYS A 282 -5.95 38.14 14.19
CA LYS A 282 -6.48 39.49 14.44
C LYS A 282 -5.37 40.54 14.65
N SER A 283 -4.14 40.10 14.96
CA SER A 283 -2.99 41.00 15.15
C SER A 283 -2.20 41.23 13.86
N MET A 284 -2.49 40.49 12.79
CA MET A 284 -1.97 40.69 11.42
C MET A 284 -2.87 41.60 10.61
#